data_279c3f35f443a19c7224c08ea89274ad
#
_entry.id   279c3f35f443a19c7224c08ea89274ad
#
_cell.length_a   1.000
_cell.length_b   1.000
_cell.length_c   1.000
_cell.angle_alpha   90.00
_cell.angle_beta   90.00
_cell.angle_gamma   90.00
#
_symmetry.space_group_name_H-M   'P 1'
#
loop_
_entity.id
_entity.type
_entity.pdbx_description
1 polymer ?
#
loop_
_entity_poly.entity_id
_entity_poly.type
_entity_poly.pdbx_seq_one_letter_code
_entity_poly.pdbx_strand_id
1 'polypeptide(L)'
;MKKTFSLILALLLMLVTLNVFAEEEASTSDPLSLWTEDAVAKEMLITYMAAITDKSSEDYIPPIDRIAVFDLDGTLFCETDPNYFDYTLLVHRVLEDPDYKDQASAFERETALKIVGQNNYGLSFSGLEVDHGKCIASSFAGMTLEEFNNYIQEFKKLPMPSYDGMNRGDGWYLPMLQVVEYLKANDFTVYIVSGTDRFIVRGIAYDSPLGLPPRNIIGSDETVVASKQGNEDGLNYVFVDDDVLILGGDFVVKNLKMNKVAVIIQEIGQQPVLSFGNSTGDASMAEYVTSNNPYASMAFMLCCDDTVRENGDEAKAAKMFSLCENFGWVPISMRDDWTTIYGDGVMKK
;
A
#
# COMPACT_ATOMS: atom_id res chain seq x y z
N MET A 1 69.44 22.11 -16.31
CA MET A 1 68.72 21.11 -15.54
C MET A 1 67.66 21.68 -14.59
N LYS A 2 67.69 22.97 -14.19
CA LYS A 2 66.69 23.53 -13.25
C LYS A 2 65.37 24.06 -13.88
N LYS A 3 65.35 24.31 -15.21
CA LYS A 3 64.15 24.82 -15.92
C LYS A 3 63.19 23.74 -16.41
N THR A 4 63.67 22.53 -16.65
CA THR A 4 62.85 21.39 -17.05
C THR A 4 62.05 20.75 -15.88
N PHE A 5 62.56 20.85 -14.66
CA PHE A 5 61.88 20.32 -13.46
C PHE A 5 60.68 21.18 -13.04
N SER A 6 60.77 22.50 -13.28
CA SER A 6 59.67 23.44 -12.95
C SER A 6 58.46 23.31 -13.90
N LEU A 7 58.67 22.91 -15.16
CA LEU A 7 57.62 22.73 -16.14
C LEU A 7 56.83 21.42 -15.92
N ILE A 8 57.54 20.36 -15.49
CA ILE A 8 56.92 19.07 -15.18
C ILE A 8 56.09 19.16 -13.91
N LEU A 9 56.53 19.93 -12.91
CA LEU A 9 55.78 20.14 -11.67
C LEU A 9 54.50 20.99 -11.89
N ALA A 10 54.57 21.99 -12.80
CA ALA A 10 53.42 22.79 -13.19
C ALA A 10 52.39 21.98 -13.99
N LEU A 11 52.82 21.04 -14.87
CA LEU A 11 51.93 20.15 -15.60
C LEU A 11 51.28 19.09 -14.67
N LEU A 12 52.03 18.59 -13.67
CA LEU A 12 51.47 17.67 -12.67
C LEU A 12 50.44 18.36 -11.75
N LEU A 13 50.70 19.63 -11.40
CA LEU A 13 49.74 20.41 -10.60
C LEU A 13 48.47 20.77 -11.41
N MET A 14 48.59 21.02 -12.74
CA MET A 14 47.39 21.20 -13.59
C MET A 14 46.62 19.92 -13.82
N LEU A 15 47.28 18.75 -13.86
CA LEU A 15 46.57 17.45 -13.94
C LEU A 15 45.90 17.06 -12.66
N VAL A 16 46.43 17.48 -11.50
CA VAL A 16 45.78 17.24 -10.19
C VAL A 16 44.61 18.19 -9.98
N THR A 17 44.69 19.43 -10.46
CA THR A 17 43.55 20.36 -10.37
C THR A 17 42.42 20.06 -11.35
N LEU A 18 42.70 19.39 -12.48
CA LEU A 18 41.66 18.92 -13.42
C LEU A 18 40.94 17.64 -12.93
N ASN A 19 41.54 16.87 -12.01
CA ASN A 19 40.89 15.72 -11.38
C ASN A 19 40.10 16.07 -10.11
N VAL A 20 40.17 17.28 -9.60
CA VAL A 20 39.41 17.74 -8.43
C VAL A 20 38.06 18.38 -8.83
N PHE A 21 37.86 18.64 -10.13
CA PHE A 21 36.57 19.13 -10.65
C PHE A 21 35.81 18.12 -11.52
N ALA A 22 36.20 16.85 -11.51
CA ALA A 22 35.32 15.75 -11.81
C ALA A 22 34.73 15.26 -10.49
N GLU A 23 34.10 16.13 -9.70
CA GLU A 23 32.96 15.73 -8.91
C GLU A 23 31.96 15.22 -9.93
N GLU A 24 31.67 13.92 -9.86
CA GLU A 24 30.49 13.34 -10.45
C GLU A 24 29.35 14.33 -10.24
N GLU A 25 28.87 14.95 -11.32
CA GLU A 25 27.46 15.23 -11.40
C GLU A 25 26.81 13.84 -11.28
N ALA A 26 26.58 13.39 -10.05
CA ALA A 26 25.57 12.42 -9.77
C ALA A 26 24.35 13.04 -10.44
N SER A 27 23.97 12.50 -11.59
CA SER A 27 22.68 12.74 -12.19
C SER A 27 21.70 12.48 -11.07
N THR A 28 21.25 13.53 -10.39
CA THR A 28 20.14 13.46 -9.47
C THR A 28 18.92 13.26 -10.35
N SER A 29 18.74 12.00 -10.79
CA SER A 29 17.52 11.62 -11.48
C SER A 29 16.38 11.96 -10.53
N ASP A 30 15.39 12.68 -11.03
CA ASP A 30 14.20 13.04 -10.28
C ASP A 30 13.63 11.76 -9.63
N PRO A 31 13.58 11.66 -8.29
CA PRO A 31 13.11 10.45 -7.60
C PRO A 31 11.64 10.16 -7.87
N LEU A 32 10.89 11.16 -8.35
CA LEU A 32 9.46 11.09 -8.68
C LEU A 32 9.24 11.37 -10.17
N SER A 33 10.07 10.79 -11.03
CA SER A 33 10.08 11.03 -12.48
C SER A 33 8.80 10.58 -13.22
N LEU A 34 7.95 9.75 -12.60
CA LEU A 34 6.64 9.36 -13.12
C LEU A 34 5.52 10.35 -12.72
N TRP A 35 5.86 11.40 -11.99
CA TRP A 35 4.97 12.50 -11.68
C TRP A 35 5.20 13.65 -12.67
N THR A 36 4.15 14.39 -12.97
CA THR A 36 4.27 15.60 -13.82
C THR A 36 5.10 16.66 -13.10
N GLU A 37 5.70 17.58 -13.87
CA GLU A 37 6.50 18.67 -13.30
C GLU A 37 5.64 19.65 -12.48
N ASP A 38 4.38 19.84 -12.87
CA ASP A 38 3.44 20.74 -12.25
C ASP A 38 2.64 20.13 -11.08
N ALA A 39 2.92 18.87 -10.71
CA ALA A 39 2.21 18.19 -9.63
C ALA A 39 2.49 18.83 -8.26
N VAL A 40 1.49 19.51 -7.72
CA VAL A 40 1.59 20.20 -6.41
C VAL A 40 1.94 19.21 -5.29
N ALA A 41 1.36 18.01 -5.30
CA ALA A 41 1.65 16.98 -4.31
C ALA A 41 3.12 16.54 -4.35
N LYS A 42 3.73 16.44 -5.54
CA LYS A 42 5.16 16.17 -5.72
C LYS A 42 6.02 17.26 -5.09
N GLU A 43 5.74 18.54 -5.42
CA GLU A 43 6.48 19.69 -4.88
C GLU A 43 6.40 19.73 -3.35
N MET A 44 5.20 19.54 -2.80
CA MET A 44 4.98 19.51 -1.35
C MET A 44 5.75 18.39 -0.67
N LEU A 45 5.75 17.17 -1.24
CA LEU A 45 6.49 16.03 -0.67
C LEU A 45 8.00 16.27 -0.71
N ILE A 46 8.54 16.80 -1.82
CA ILE A 46 9.97 17.10 -1.96
C ILE A 46 10.37 18.20 -0.97
N THR A 47 9.58 19.26 -0.86
CA THR A 47 9.84 20.37 0.07
C THR A 47 9.81 19.91 1.51
N TYR A 48 8.78 19.12 1.88
CA TYR A 48 8.68 18.51 3.20
C TYR A 48 9.91 17.65 3.50
N MET A 49 10.29 16.77 2.57
CA MET A 49 11.44 15.88 2.74
C MET A 49 12.74 16.68 2.95
N ALA A 50 12.96 17.73 2.17
CA ALA A 50 14.15 18.59 2.33
C ALA A 50 14.20 19.22 3.73
N ALA A 51 13.06 19.70 4.24
CA ALA A 51 12.99 20.32 5.57
C ALA A 51 13.27 19.31 6.70
N ILE A 52 12.66 18.14 6.65
CA ILE A 52 12.73 17.16 7.76
C ILE A 52 14.03 16.34 7.77
N THR A 53 14.77 16.31 6.67
CA THR A 53 16.05 15.56 6.58
C THR A 53 17.27 16.43 6.86
N ASP A 54 17.17 17.75 6.73
CA ASP A 54 18.25 18.69 7.06
C ASP A 54 18.41 18.82 8.57
N LYS A 55 19.53 18.34 9.11
CA LYS A 55 19.86 18.42 10.56
C LYS A 55 19.94 19.84 11.11
N SER A 56 20.07 20.85 10.25
CA SER A 56 20.08 22.26 10.63
C SER A 56 18.68 22.91 10.63
N SER A 57 17.69 22.23 10.09
CA SER A 57 16.30 22.68 10.05
C SER A 57 15.64 22.58 11.44
N GLU A 58 14.73 23.52 11.75
CA GLU A 58 13.87 23.44 12.93
C GLU A 58 12.86 22.30 12.83
N ASP A 59 12.55 21.85 11.59
CA ASP A 59 11.64 20.75 11.29
C ASP A 59 12.34 19.38 11.21
N TYR A 60 13.63 19.29 11.53
CA TYR A 60 14.38 18.04 11.45
C TYR A 60 13.71 16.91 12.24
N ILE A 61 13.48 15.78 11.57
CA ILE A 61 12.96 14.55 12.19
C ILE A 61 14.08 13.50 12.22
N PRO A 62 14.44 12.94 13.38
CA PRO A 62 15.38 11.83 13.45
C PRO A 62 14.90 10.61 12.66
N PRO A 63 15.78 9.83 12.01
CA PRO A 63 15.38 8.64 11.23
C PRO A 63 14.47 7.65 11.98
N ILE A 64 14.67 7.48 13.30
CA ILE A 64 13.85 6.58 14.13
C ILE A 64 12.37 7.02 14.19
N ASP A 65 12.10 8.31 13.99
CA ASP A 65 10.76 8.90 14.05
C ASP A 65 10.15 9.14 12.66
N ARG A 66 10.89 8.82 11.58
CA ARG A 66 10.39 8.92 10.20
C ARG A 66 9.53 7.70 9.87
N ILE A 67 8.24 7.79 10.17
CA ILE A 67 7.29 6.71 9.91
C ILE A 67 6.23 7.22 8.93
N ALA A 68 5.99 6.44 7.87
CA ALA A 68 4.93 6.66 6.90
C ALA A 68 3.97 5.46 6.88
N VAL A 69 2.68 5.74 6.82
CA VAL A 69 1.61 4.73 6.72
C VAL A 69 0.83 4.90 5.43
N PHE A 70 0.56 3.81 4.76
CA PHE A 70 -0.16 3.76 3.50
C PHE A 70 -1.38 2.85 3.62
N ASP A 71 -2.51 3.25 3.09
CA ASP A 71 -3.52 2.30 2.66
C ASP A 71 -3.01 1.50 1.45
N LEU A 72 -3.66 0.39 1.12
CA LEU A 72 -3.28 -0.43 -0.03
C LEU A 72 -4.18 -0.13 -1.24
N ASP A 73 -5.45 -0.53 -1.14
CA ASP A 73 -6.40 -0.53 -2.25
C ASP A 73 -6.80 0.90 -2.63
N GLY A 74 -6.53 1.28 -3.88
CA GLY A 74 -6.74 2.65 -4.36
C GLY A 74 -5.68 3.66 -3.91
N THR A 75 -4.63 3.22 -3.19
CA THR A 75 -3.51 4.06 -2.73
C THR A 75 -2.18 3.59 -3.31
N LEU A 76 -1.85 2.33 -3.16
CA LEU A 76 -0.66 1.69 -3.72
C LEU A 76 -1.01 0.71 -4.84
N PHE A 77 -2.23 0.19 -4.83
CA PHE A 77 -2.69 -0.91 -5.64
C PHE A 77 -4.11 -0.66 -6.17
N CYS A 78 -4.42 -1.15 -7.37
CA CYS A 78 -5.71 -1.00 -8.03
C CYS A 78 -6.87 -1.53 -7.17
N GLU A 79 -7.91 -0.69 -6.96
CA GLU A 79 -9.10 -1.09 -6.21
C GLU A 79 -10.30 -1.47 -7.10
N THR A 80 -10.21 -1.23 -8.42
CA THR A 80 -11.39 -1.18 -9.31
C THR A 80 -11.37 -2.20 -10.44
N ASP A 81 -10.93 -3.45 -10.22
CA ASP A 81 -10.87 -4.50 -11.24
C ASP A 81 -11.70 -5.77 -10.90
N PRO A 82 -12.98 -5.77 -11.08
CA PRO A 82 -13.94 -4.67 -11.09
C PRO A 82 -14.20 -4.09 -9.70
N ASN A 83 -13.62 -4.69 -8.66
CA ASN A 83 -13.69 -4.32 -7.25
C ASN A 83 -12.36 -4.68 -6.57
N TYR A 84 -12.27 -4.50 -5.26
CA TYR A 84 -11.11 -4.87 -4.44
C TYR A 84 -10.61 -6.29 -4.72
N PHE A 85 -9.30 -6.47 -4.65
CA PHE A 85 -8.67 -7.78 -4.85
C PHE A 85 -9.29 -8.86 -3.95
N ASP A 86 -9.48 -8.59 -2.67
CA ASP A 86 -10.04 -9.54 -1.70
C ASP A 86 -11.53 -9.85 -1.95
N TYR A 87 -12.30 -8.89 -2.50
CA TYR A 87 -13.68 -9.12 -2.91
C TYR A 87 -13.75 -10.09 -4.09
N THR A 88 -12.89 -9.88 -5.07
CA THR A 88 -12.84 -10.78 -6.25
C THR A 88 -12.25 -12.14 -5.90
N LEU A 89 -11.32 -12.21 -4.93
CA LEU A 89 -10.79 -13.46 -4.38
C LEU A 89 -11.90 -14.28 -3.70
N LEU A 90 -12.75 -13.64 -2.88
CA LEU A 90 -13.90 -14.32 -2.25
C LEU A 90 -14.88 -14.84 -3.29
N VAL A 91 -15.23 -14.04 -4.30
CA VAL A 91 -16.11 -14.48 -5.40
C VAL A 91 -15.54 -15.71 -6.08
N HIS A 92 -14.24 -15.68 -6.42
CA HIS A 92 -13.55 -16.82 -7.02
C HIS A 92 -13.61 -18.05 -6.11
N ARG A 93 -13.25 -17.92 -4.82
CA ARG A 93 -13.25 -19.02 -3.85
C ARG A 93 -14.61 -19.68 -3.72
N VAL A 94 -15.65 -18.86 -3.55
CA VAL A 94 -17.00 -19.32 -3.17
C VAL A 94 -17.84 -19.79 -4.36
N LEU A 95 -17.66 -19.16 -5.55
CA LEU A 95 -18.54 -19.42 -6.71
C LEU A 95 -17.84 -20.20 -7.83
N GLU A 96 -16.51 -20.14 -7.93
CA GLU A 96 -15.77 -20.63 -9.09
C GLU A 96 -14.79 -21.78 -8.75
N ASP A 97 -14.14 -21.72 -7.59
CA ASP A 97 -13.14 -22.70 -7.18
C ASP A 97 -13.72 -24.12 -7.08
N PRO A 98 -13.29 -25.07 -7.95
CA PRO A 98 -13.83 -26.41 -7.96
C PRO A 98 -13.61 -27.19 -6.65
N ASP A 99 -12.59 -26.81 -5.89
CA ASP A 99 -12.22 -27.51 -4.64
C ASP A 99 -13.02 -26.99 -3.43
N TYR A 100 -13.72 -25.86 -3.55
CA TYR A 100 -14.47 -25.25 -2.43
C TYR A 100 -15.93 -24.92 -2.73
N LYS A 101 -16.27 -24.48 -3.94
CA LYS A 101 -17.60 -23.95 -4.25
C LYS A 101 -18.78 -24.83 -3.82
N ASP A 102 -18.62 -26.15 -3.86
CA ASP A 102 -19.67 -27.09 -3.45
C ASP A 102 -19.81 -27.22 -1.92
N GLN A 103 -18.79 -26.78 -1.16
CA GLN A 103 -18.73 -26.79 0.29
C GLN A 103 -19.14 -25.44 0.89
N ALA A 104 -19.13 -24.37 0.09
CA ALA A 104 -19.42 -23.03 0.55
C ALA A 104 -20.79 -22.94 1.26
N SER A 105 -20.85 -22.26 2.38
CA SER A 105 -22.07 -22.04 3.17
C SER A 105 -23.06 -21.13 2.43
N ALA A 106 -24.32 -21.15 2.88
CA ALA A 106 -25.35 -20.24 2.34
C ALA A 106 -24.97 -18.76 2.56
N PHE A 107 -24.34 -18.43 3.70
CA PHE A 107 -23.91 -17.07 4.01
C PHE A 107 -22.78 -16.60 3.09
N GLU A 108 -21.79 -17.44 2.84
CA GLU A 108 -20.69 -17.13 1.91
C GLU A 108 -21.21 -16.93 0.49
N ARG A 109 -22.10 -17.81 0.01
CA ARG A 109 -22.70 -17.67 -1.33
C ARG A 109 -23.52 -16.39 -1.45
N GLU A 110 -24.35 -16.07 -0.45
CA GLU A 110 -25.13 -14.83 -0.44
C GLU A 110 -24.22 -13.61 -0.48
N THR A 111 -23.15 -13.60 0.31
CA THR A 111 -22.18 -12.48 0.34
C THR A 111 -21.44 -12.35 -0.99
N ALA A 112 -20.96 -13.45 -1.56
CA ALA A 112 -20.32 -13.44 -2.88
C ALA A 112 -21.27 -12.93 -3.98
N LEU A 113 -22.55 -13.33 -3.96
CA LEU A 113 -23.55 -12.84 -4.90
C LEU A 113 -23.89 -11.35 -4.69
N LYS A 114 -23.84 -10.82 -3.47
CA LYS A 114 -23.96 -9.37 -3.23
C LYS A 114 -22.79 -8.62 -3.86
N ILE A 115 -21.55 -9.14 -3.76
CA ILE A 115 -20.38 -8.55 -4.43
C ILE A 115 -20.57 -8.57 -5.95
N VAL A 116 -21.00 -9.67 -6.54
CA VAL A 116 -21.32 -9.75 -7.97
C VAL A 116 -22.40 -8.74 -8.35
N GLY A 117 -23.44 -8.57 -7.53
CA GLY A 117 -24.49 -7.58 -7.71
C GLY A 117 -23.97 -6.14 -7.67
N GLN A 118 -23.03 -5.84 -6.75
CA GLN A 118 -22.33 -4.56 -6.70
C GLN A 118 -21.52 -4.32 -7.98
N ASN A 119 -20.70 -5.29 -8.40
CA ASN A 119 -19.83 -5.17 -9.57
C ASN A 119 -20.60 -4.98 -10.86
N ASN A 120 -21.67 -5.75 -11.08
CA ASN A 120 -22.36 -5.80 -12.37
C ASN A 120 -23.50 -4.77 -12.49
N TYR A 121 -24.07 -4.33 -11.35
CA TYR A 121 -25.30 -3.54 -11.35
C TYR A 121 -25.22 -2.29 -10.46
N GLY A 122 -24.06 -2.00 -9.84
CA GLY A 122 -23.89 -0.86 -8.96
C GLY A 122 -24.74 -0.92 -7.69
N LEU A 123 -25.15 -2.12 -7.26
CA LEU A 123 -25.98 -2.28 -6.05
C LEU A 123 -25.15 -1.96 -4.80
N SER A 124 -25.81 -1.47 -3.77
CA SER A 124 -25.18 -1.15 -2.48
C SER A 124 -25.83 -1.97 -1.37
N PHE A 125 -24.99 -2.56 -0.52
CA PHE A 125 -25.43 -3.39 0.59
C PHE A 125 -24.80 -2.91 1.89
N SER A 126 -25.62 -2.59 2.89
CA SER A 126 -25.11 -2.17 4.21
C SER A 126 -24.45 -3.34 4.92
N GLY A 127 -23.27 -3.10 5.50
CA GLY A 127 -22.52 -4.10 6.27
C GLY A 127 -21.76 -5.12 5.42
N LEU A 128 -21.73 -4.95 4.09
CA LEU A 128 -21.06 -5.87 3.18
C LEU A 128 -19.58 -6.03 3.53
N GLU A 129 -18.91 -4.97 3.95
CA GLU A 129 -17.49 -4.98 4.34
C GLU A 129 -17.21 -5.91 5.55
N VAL A 130 -18.14 -6.02 6.48
CA VAL A 130 -18.03 -6.93 7.65
C VAL A 130 -18.42 -8.35 7.25
N ASP A 131 -19.50 -8.51 6.49
CA ASP A 131 -19.93 -9.83 5.99
C ASP A 131 -18.83 -10.44 5.11
N HIS A 132 -18.20 -9.64 4.24
CA HIS A 132 -17.06 -10.05 3.44
C HIS A 132 -15.89 -10.53 4.33
N GLY A 133 -15.49 -9.76 5.35
CA GLY A 133 -14.42 -10.17 6.27
C GLY A 133 -14.70 -11.49 6.97
N LYS A 134 -15.96 -11.72 7.41
CA LYS A 134 -16.38 -13.00 7.98
C LYS A 134 -16.28 -14.14 6.96
N CYS A 135 -16.64 -13.88 5.71
CA CYS A 135 -16.57 -14.89 4.65
C CYS A 135 -15.13 -15.19 4.24
N ILE A 136 -14.24 -14.22 4.23
CA ILE A 136 -12.79 -14.47 4.03
C ILE A 136 -12.31 -15.41 5.14
N ALA A 137 -12.52 -15.07 6.40
CA ALA A 137 -12.10 -15.91 7.52
C ALA A 137 -12.63 -17.35 7.40
N SER A 138 -13.93 -17.52 7.15
CA SER A 138 -14.56 -18.84 7.12
C SER A 138 -14.19 -19.66 5.88
N SER A 139 -14.07 -19.04 4.69
CA SER A 139 -13.86 -19.76 3.43
C SER A 139 -12.43 -20.30 3.25
N PHE A 140 -11.49 -19.80 4.02
CA PHE A 140 -10.10 -20.24 4.05
C PHE A 140 -9.70 -20.92 5.37
N ALA A 141 -10.67 -21.12 6.28
CA ALA A 141 -10.45 -21.75 7.57
C ALA A 141 -9.78 -23.14 7.42
N GLY A 142 -8.81 -23.42 8.30
CA GLY A 142 -8.05 -24.66 8.31
C GLY A 142 -6.86 -24.70 7.35
N MET A 143 -6.72 -23.77 6.42
CA MET A 143 -5.49 -23.65 5.62
C MET A 143 -4.33 -23.19 6.50
N THR A 144 -3.15 -23.73 6.26
CA THR A 144 -1.91 -23.16 6.80
C THR A 144 -1.67 -21.79 6.18
N LEU A 145 -0.88 -20.94 6.84
CA LEU A 145 -0.51 -19.64 6.30
C LEU A 145 0.23 -19.76 4.95
N GLU A 146 0.98 -20.83 4.76
CA GLU A 146 1.68 -21.14 3.49
C GLU A 146 0.69 -21.53 2.39
N GLU A 147 -0.26 -22.43 2.68
CA GLU A 147 -1.31 -22.82 1.72
C GLU A 147 -2.16 -21.63 1.29
N PHE A 148 -2.53 -20.77 2.24
CA PHE A 148 -3.29 -19.57 1.92
C PHE A 148 -2.47 -18.58 1.06
N ASN A 149 -1.20 -18.33 1.42
CA ASN A 149 -0.32 -17.53 0.57
C ASN A 149 -0.20 -18.12 -0.83
N ASN A 150 0.01 -19.44 -0.97
CA ASN A 150 0.10 -20.09 -2.28
C ASN A 150 -1.19 -19.92 -3.09
N TYR A 151 -2.35 -20.02 -2.45
CA TYR A 151 -3.64 -19.76 -3.10
C TYR A 151 -3.70 -18.33 -3.68
N ILE A 152 -3.28 -17.34 -2.88
CA ILE A 152 -3.20 -15.93 -3.33
C ILE A 152 -2.20 -15.79 -4.49
N GLN A 153 -1.03 -16.47 -4.46
CA GLN A 153 -0.06 -16.40 -5.55
C GLN A 153 -0.63 -16.98 -6.86
N GLU A 154 -1.44 -18.03 -6.81
CA GLU A 154 -2.11 -18.54 -8.02
C GLU A 154 -3.19 -17.58 -8.51
N PHE A 155 -3.98 -16.99 -7.62
CA PHE A 155 -4.99 -15.99 -7.98
C PHE A 155 -4.37 -14.73 -8.62
N LYS A 156 -3.21 -14.28 -8.15
CA LYS A 156 -2.44 -13.16 -8.73
C LYS A 156 -2.09 -13.36 -10.20
N LYS A 157 -1.95 -14.60 -10.69
CA LYS A 157 -1.61 -14.92 -12.09
C LYS A 157 -2.79 -14.79 -13.04
N LEU A 158 -4.02 -14.71 -12.53
CA LEU A 158 -5.21 -14.57 -13.37
C LEU A 158 -5.22 -13.18 -14.02
N PRO A 159 -5.67 -13.07 -15.31
CA PRO A 159 -5.78 -11.79 -15.98
C PRO A 159 -6.74 -10.83 -15.25
N MET A 160 -6.44 -9.56 -15.26
CA MET A 160 -7.36 -8.52 -14.81
C MET A 160 -8.48 -8.32 -15.85
N PRO A 161 -9.77 -8.42 -15.45
CA PRO A 161 -10.89 -8.25 -16.38
C PRO A 161 -10.96 -6.89 -17.06
N SER A 162 -10.62 -5.82 -16.34
CA SER A 162 -10.74 -4.44 -16.80
C SER A 162 -9.56 -3.95 -17.63
N TYR A 163 -8.47 -4.73 -17.71
CA TYR A 163 -7.23 -4.31 -18.38
C TYR A 163 -6.69 -5.39 -19.31
N ASP A 164 -6.07 -4.95 -20.41
CA ASP A 164 -5.19 -5.77 -21.23
C ASP A 164 -3.73 -5.57 -20.78
N GLY A 165 -2.95 -6.66 -20.81
CA GLY A 165 -1.52 -6.63 -20.46
C GLY A 165 -1.21 -6.67 -18.97
N MET A 166 -2.18 -6.94 -18.10
CA MET A 166 -2.01 -6.96 -16.64
C MET A 166 -2.72 -8.14 -16.00
N ASN A 167 -2.06 -8.80 -15.05
CA ASN A 167 -2.67 -9.80 -14.17
C ASN A 167 -3.08 -9.18 -12.84
N ARG A 168 -3.86 -9.91 -12.05
CA ARG A 168 -4.39 -9.43 -10.77
C ARG A 168 -3.29 -9.05 -9.76
N GLY A 169 -2.09 -9.63 -9.87
CA GLY A 169 -0.95 -9.30 -9.00
C GLY A 169 -0.14 -8.07 -9.44
N ASP A 170 -0.41 -7.53 -10.63
CA ASP A 170 0.41 -6.49 -11.26
C ASP A 170 -0.15 -5.07 -11.07
N GLY A 171 -1.27 -4.92 -10.35
CA GLY A 171 -2.03 -3.67 -10.23
C GLY A 171 -1.37 -2.58 -9.37
N TRP A 172 -0.04 -2.50 -9.32
CA TRP A 172 0.69 -1.49 -8.55
C TRP A 172 0.71 -0.14 -9.28
N TYR A 173 0.37 0.94 -8.55
CA TYR A 173 0.52 2.31 -9.06
C TYR A 173 1.99 2.70 -9.08
N LEU A 174 2.61 2.71 -10.26
CA LEU A 174 4.05 2.97 -10.42
C LEU A 174 4.51 4.29 -9.81
N PRO A 175 3.76 5.43 -9.93
CA PRO A 175 4.14 6.67 -9.27
C PRO A 175 4.17 6.56 -7.75
N MET A 176 3.30 5.76 -7.15
CA MET A 176 3.28 5.55 -5.70
C MET A 176 4.40 4.59 -5.24
N LEU A 177 4.82 3.65 -6.07
CA LEU A 177 6.04 2.88 -5.81
C LEU A 177 7.27 3.79 -5.72
N GLN A 178 7.37 4.81 -6.59
CA GLN A 178 8.44 5.81 -6.48
C GLN A 178 8.38 6.59 -5.16
N VAL A 179 7.18 6.92 -4.66
CA VAL A 179 7.04 7.55 -3.34
C VAL A 179 7.59 6.65 -2.25
N VAL A 180 7.24 5.36 -2.25
CA VAL A 180 7.76 4.40 -1.26
C VAL A 180 9.27 4.29 -1.32
N GLU A 181 9.86 4.18 -2.52
CA GLU A 181 11.31 4.14 -2.70
C GLU A 181 11.99 5.45 -2.24
N TYR A 182 11.39 6.61 -2.57
CA TYR A 182 11.89 7.91 -2.13
C TYR A 182 11.88 8.06 -0.61
N LEU A 183 10.83 7.60 0.05
CA LEU A 183 10.73 7.58 1.51
C LEU A 183 11.80 6.66 2.12
N LYS A 184 11.93 5.43 1.61
CA LYS A 184 12.95 4.47 2.07
C LYS A 184 14.38 5.02 1.89
N ALA A 185 14.67 5.69 0.77
CA ALA A 185 15.95 6.35 0.52
C ALA A 185 16.26 7.50 1.49
N ASN A 186 15.23 8.03 2.17
CA ASN A 186 15.32 9.06 3.20
C ASN A 186 15.07 8.51 4.60
N ASP A 187 15.43 7.26 4.85
CA ASP A 187 15.39 6.58 6.15
C ASP A 187 13.99 6.48 6.78
N PHE A 188 12.91 6.47 5.99
CA PHE A 188 11.58 6.21 6.50
C PHE A 188 11.35 4.72 6.73
N THR A 189 10.69 4.40 7.83
CA THR A 189 10.03 3.11 8.00
C THR A 189 8.62 3.21 7.44
N VAL A 190 8.35 2.42 6.37
CA VAL A 190 7.08 2.42 5.68
C VAL A 190 6.23 1.25 6.15
N TYR A 191 4.95 1.50 6.45
CA TYR A 191 3.95 0.50 6.81
C TYR A 191 2.75 0.57 5.85
N ILE A 192 2.16 -0.60 5.56
CA ILE A 192 0.81 -0.69 5.00
C ILE A 192 -0.17 -0.85 6.16
N VAL A 193 -1.26 -0.08 6.14
CA VAL A 193 -2.37 -0.14 7.10
C VAL A 193 -3.67 -0.23 6.32
N SER A 194 -4.03 -1.45 5.91
CA SER A 194 -5.11 -1.74 4.97
C SER A 194 -6.41 -2.18 5.64
N GLY A 195 -7.54 -1.93 4.98
CA GLY A 195 -8.84 -2.51 5.31
C GLY A 195 -9.01 -3.95 4.80
N THR A 196 -8.17 -4.40 3.87
CA THR A 196 -8.10 -5.79 3.39
C THR A 196 -7.51 -6.70 4.46
N ASP A 197 -7.83 -7.99 4.44
CA ASP A 197 -7.28 -8.98 5.36
C ASP A 197 -5.74 -8.98 5.33
N ARG A 198 -5.11 -9.09 6.49
CA ARG A 198 -3.66 -9.02 6.69
C ARG A 198 -2.89 -10.03 5.87
N PHE A 199 -3.35 -11.27 5.80
CA PHE A 199 -2.66 -12.33 5.07
C PHE A 199 -2.84 -12.17 3.57
N ILE A 200 -4.00 -11.65 3.12
CA ILE A 200 -4.21 -11.28 1.73
C ILE A 200 -3.26 -10.14 1.33
N VAL A 201 -3.16 -9.07 2.13
CA VAL A 201 -2.22 -7.97 1.86
C VAL A 201 -0.78 -8.46 1.82
N ARG A 202 -0.38 -9.33 2.74
CA ARG A 202 0.95 -9.97 2.72
C ARG A 202 1.16 -10.81 1.47
N GLY A 203 0.15 -11.53 1.01
CA GLY A 203 0.20 -12.31 -0.22
C GLY A 203 0.29 -11.43 -1.48
N ILE A 204 -0.45 -10.30 -1.54
CA ILE A 204 -0.34 -9.32 -2.63
C ILE A 204 1.07 -8.74 -2.66
N ALA A 205 1.61 -8.35 -1.50
CA ALA A 205 2.92 -7.72 -1.36
C ALA A 205 4.10 -8.71 -1.45
N TYR A 206 3.83 -10.02 -1.41
CA TYR A 206 4.86 -11.04 -1.55
C TYR A 206 5.52 -10.95 -2.94
N ASP A 207 6.85 -10.88 -2.98
CA ASP A 207 7.65 -10.67 -4.20
C ASP A 207 7.23 -9.42 -5.02
N SER A 208 6.63 -8.43 -4.36
CA SER A 208 6.23 -7.17 -4.99
C SER A 208 7.38 -6.16 -5.06
N PRO A 209 7.27 -5.15 -5.95
CA PRO A 209 8.24 -4.05 -6.02
C PRO A 209 8.37 -3.23 -4.72
N LEU A 210 7.40 -3.30 -3.80
CA LEU A 210 7.46 -2.58 -2.51
C LEU A 210 8.65 -2.97 -1.65
N GLY A 211 9.05 -4.27 -1.68
CA GLY A 211 10.13 -4.79 -0.87
C GLY A 211 9.95 -4.57 0.64
N LEU A 212 8.71 -4.58 1.13
CA LEU A 212 8.40 -4.41 2.55
C LEU A 212 8.38 -5.78 3.26
N PRO A 213 8.97 -5.87 4.46
CA PRO A 213 8.88 -7.11 5.24
C PRO A 213 7.45 -7.32 5.77
N PRO A 214 6.99 -8.57 5.94
CA PRO A 214 5.62 -8.87 6.39
C PRO A 214 5.22 -8.20 7.72
N ARG A 215 6.17 -7.92 8.61
CA ARG A 215 5.91 -7.19 9.87
C ARG A 215 5.48 -5.74 9.67
N ASN A 216 5.74 -5.15 8.50
CA ASN A 216 5.33 -3.79 8.17
C ASN A 216 3.97 -3.77 7.43
N ILE A 217 3.27 -4.90 7.37
CA ILE A 217 1.99 -5.05 6.69
C ILE A 217 0.93 -5.40 7.71
N ILE A 218 0.01 -4.46 7.91
CA ILE A 218 -1.09 -4.49 8.85
C ILE A 218 -2.39 -4.47 8.05
N GLY A 219 -3.35 -5.30 8.42
CA GLY A 219 -4.65 -5.41 7.75
C GLY A 219 -5.80 -5.64 8.73
N SER A 220 -6.96 -5.98 8.20
CA SER A 220 -8.03 -6.61 8.96
C SER A 220 -7.56 -7.96 9.49
N ASP A 221 -8.14 -8.42 10.59
CA ASP A 221 -7.68 -9.64 11.25
C ASP A 221 -8.75 -10.71 11.32
N GLU A 222 -8.28 -11.93 11.19
CA GLU A 222 -8.96 -13.17 11.50
C GLU A 222 -8.17 -13.98 12.54
N THR A 223 -8.80 -14.99 13.11
CA THR A 223 -8.12 -15.85 14.10
C THR A 223 -7.07 -16.73 13.45
N VAL A 224 -5.94 -16.91 14.14
CA VAL A 224 -4.90 -17.88 13.81
C VAL A 224 -4.77 -18.82 15.00
N VAL A 225 -4.79 -20.12 14.74
CA VAL A 225 -4.73 -21.17 15.77
C VAL A 225 -3.68 -22.21 15.45
N ALA A 226 -3.29 -23.02 16.43
CA ALA A 226 -2.44 -24.17 16.19
C ALA A 226 -3.26 -25.34 15.57
N SER A 227 -2.67 -26.08 14.65
CA SER A 227 -3.34 -27.13 13.89
C SER A 227 -3.97 -28.25 14.75
N LYS A 228 -3.46 -28.44 15.96
CA LYS A 228 -3.96 -29.44 16.92
C LYS A 228 -4.76 -28.84 18.08
N GLN A 229 -4.94 -27.52 18.09
CA GLN A 229 -5.67 -26.80 19.15
C GLN A 229 -7.16 -27.21 19.20
N GLY A 230 -7.76 -27.49 18.05
CA GLY A 230 -9.19 -27.78 17.94
C GLY A 230 -10.04 -26.65 18.48
N ASN A 231 -10.96 -26.96 19.38
CA ASN A 231 -11.85 -25.97 20.02
C ASN A 231 -11.34 -25.50 21.40
N GLU A 232 -10.10 -25.82 21.76
CA GLU A 232 -9.53 -25.39 23.03
C GLU A 232 -9.17 -23.89 22.94
N ASP A 233 -9.45 -23.15 24.02
CA ASP A 233 -9.05 -21.76 24.12
C ASP A 233 -7.53 -21.62 24.14
N GLY A 234 -6.96 -20.65 23.42
CA GLY A 234 -5.53 -20.41 23.36
C GLY A 234 -4.87 -20.15 24.73
N LEU A 235 -5.64 -19.74 25.76
CA LEU A 235 -5.14 -19.62 27.12
C LEU A 235 -4.80 -20.99 27.76
N ASN A 236 -5.38 -22.07 27.26
CA ASN A 236 -5.22 -23.42 27.79
C ASN A 236 -4.36 -24.30 26.88
N TYR A 237 -4.14 -23.90 25.62
CA TYR A 237 -3.36 -24.67 24.67
C TYR A 237 -1.91 -24.22 24.64
N VAL A 238 -0.99 -25.19 24.62
CA VAL A 238 0.45 -24.96 24.47
C VAL A 238 0.90 -25.48 23.10
N PHE A 239 1.47 -24.62 22.26
CA PHE A 239 2.01 -24.96 20.95
C PHE A 239 3.08 -26.06 21.08
N VAL A 240 2.96 -27.14 20.30
CA VAL A 240 3.87 -28.28 20.33
C VAL A 240 4.69 -28.39 19.04
N ASP A 241 5.79 -29.17 19.05
CA ASP A 241 6.79 -29.22 17.98
C ASP A 241 6.25 -29.58 16.59
N ASP A 242 5.16 -30.31 16.51
CA ASP A 242 4.52 -30.75 15.26
C ASP A 242 3.21 -30.00 14.96
N ASP A 243 2.95 -28.89 15.67
CA ASP A 243 1.94 -27.92 15.28
C ASP A 243 2.41 -27.05 14.11
N VAL A 244 1.44 -26.64 13.29
CA VAL A 244 1.56 -25.56 12.31
C VAL A 244 0.48 -24.52 12.59
N LEU A 245 0.71 -23.29 12.17
CA LEU A 245 -0.31 -22.25 12.26
C LEU A 245 -1.30 -22.38 11.11
N ILE A 246 -2.59 -22.35 11.44
CA ILE A 246 -3.69 -22.38 10.48
C ILE A 246 -4.63 -21.20 10.72
N LEU A 247 -5.39 -20.81 9.68
CA LEU A 247 -6.48 -19.86 9.79
C LEU A 247 -7.60 -20.49 10.61
N GLY A 248 -8.04 -19.78 11.67
CA GLY A 248 -9.01 -20.30 12.63
C GLY A 248 -10.46 -20.21 12.17
N GLY A 249 -10.75 -19.34 11.20
CA GLY A 249 -12.08 -19.20 10.60
C GLY A 249 -12.97 -18.13 11.22
N ASP A 250 -12.54 -17.46 12.29
CA ASP A 250 -13.30 -16.38 12.91
C ASP A 250 -12.74 -15.01 12.55
N PHE A 251 -13.62 -14.13 12.10
CA PHE A 251 -13.30 -12.73 11.85
C PHE A 251 -13.11 -11.98 13.17
N VAL A 252 -12.03 -11.20 13.27
CA VAL A 252 -11.69 -10.46 14.50
C VAL A 252 -12.06 -8.98 14.37
N VAL A 253 -11.53 -8.28 13.36
CA VAL A 253 -11.74 -6.85 13.20
C VAL A 253 -11.59 -6.39 11.76
N LYS A 254 -12.45 -5.46 11.32
CA LYS A 254 -12.27 -4.71 10.07
C LYS A 254 -11.44 -3.46 10.35
N ASN A 255 -10.27 -3.37 9.71
CA ASN A 255 -9.31 -2.31 9.93
C ASN A 255 -9.63 -1.07 9.09
N LEU A 256 -10.71 -0.37 9.42
CA LEU A 256 -11.18 0.86 8.76
C LEU A 256 -11.39 1.98 9.78
N LYS A 257 -11.26 3.22 9.34
CA LYS A 257 -11.53 4.42 10.16
C LYS A 257 -10.71 4.42 11.46
N MET A 258 -11.39 4.53 12.63
CA MET A 258 -10.73 4.57 13.93
C MET A 258 -9.92 3.29 14.22
N ASN A 259 -10.32 2.14 13.66
CA ASN A 259 -9.57 0.90 13.84
C ASN A 259 -8.16 1.00 13.21
N LYS A 260 -7.98 1.73 12.10
CA LYS A 260 -6.62 2.02 11.56
C LYS A 260 -5.76 2.76 12.58
N VAL A 261 -6.31 3.74 13.28
CA VAL A 261 -5.58 4.47 14.33
C VAL A 261 -5.24 3.55 15.51
N ALA A 262 -6.20 2.74 15.95
CA ALA A 262 -5.98 1.80 17.06
C ALA A 262 -4.84 0.82 16.74
N VAL A 263 -4.84 0.23 15.54
CA VAL A 263 -3.81 -0.74 15.16
C VAL A 263 -2.43 -0.09 14.95
N ILE A 264 -2.37 1.15 14.48
CA ILE A 264 -1.12 1.91 14.40
C ILE A 264 -0.47 2.01 15.78
N ILE A 265 -1.23 2.38 16.80
CA ILE A 265 -0.70 2.46 18.18
C ILE A 265 -0.36 1.08 18.75
N GLN A 266 -1.14 0.06 18.45
CA GLN A 266 -0.92 -1.31 18.98
C GLN A 266 0.32 -1.98 18.36
N GLU A 267 0.57 -1.80 17.07
CA GLU A 267 1.61 -2.53 16.35
C GLU A 267 2.85 -1.69 16.04
N ILE A 268 2.68 -0.39 15.77
CA ILE A 268 3.79 0.52 15.50
C ILE A 268 4.25 1.21 16.80
N GLY A 269 3.32 1.52 17.72
CA GLY A 269 3.60 2.12 19.03
C GLY A 269 3.94 3.60 18.97
N GLN A 270 3.86 4.23 17.79
CA GLN A 270 4.26 5.62 17.56
C GLN A 270 3.35 6.27 16.53
N GLN A 271 3.11 7.60 16.66
CA GLN A 271 2.36 8.38 15.69
C GLN A 271 3.22 8.60 14.44
N PRO A 272 2.75 8.19 13.24
CA PRO A 272 3.48 8.45 12.00
C PRO A 272 3.48 9.94 11.64
N VAL A 273 4.42 10.35 10.80
CA VAL A 273 4.53 11.74 10.31
C VAL A 273 3.98 11.93 8.89
N LEU A 274 3.79 10.82 8.17
CA LEU A 274 3.16 10.83 6.83
C LEU A 274 2.06 9.77 6.77
N SER A 275 0.95 10.10 6.10
CA SER A 275 -0.08 9.13 5.71
C SER A 275 -0.50 9.32 4.26
N PHE A 276 -0.83 8.20 3.62
CA PHE A 276 -1.36 8.12 2.27
C PHE A 276 -2.61 7.25 2.27
N GLY A 277 -3.69 7.75 1.67
CA GLY A 277 -4.97 7.06 1.57
C GLY A 277 -5.74 7.51 0.35
N ASN A 278 -6.97 7.01 0.15
CA ASN A 278 -7.80 7.38 -1.00
C ASN A 278 -9.29 7.52 -0.66
N SER A 279 -9.69 7.14 0.54
CA SER A 279 -11.10 7.02 0.89
C SER A 279 -11.44 7.60 2.27
N THR A 280 -12.72 7.74 2.58
CA THR A 280 -13.16 8.09 3.93
C THR A 280 -12.86 7.00 4.98
N GLY A 281 -12.48 5.80 4.54
CA GLY A 281 -11.94 4.75 5.40
C GLY A 281 -10.61 5.13 6.04
N ASP A 282 -9.85 6.02 5.39
CA ASP A 282 -8.52 6.49 5.78
C ASP A 282 -8.55 7.82 6.53
N ALA A 283 -9.69 8.51 6.52
CA ALA A 283 -9.82 9.83 7.12
C ALA A 283 -9.33 9.90 8.58
N SER A 284 -9.64 8.88 9.39
CA SER A 284 -9.14 8.83 10.78
C SER A 284 -7.62 8.67 10.85
N MET A 285 -7.01 7.94 9.93
CA MET A 285 -5.54 7.79 9.84
C MET A 285 -4.90 9.13 9.43
N ALA A 286 -5.45 9.80 8.42
CA ALA A 286 -5.00 11.12 7.97
C ALA A 286 -5.08 12.16 9.10
N GLU A 287 -6.23 12.27 9.78
CA GLU A 287 -6.42 13.15 10.91
C GLU A 287 -5.50 12.83 12.08
N TYR A 288 -5.34 11.54 12.40
CA TYR A 288 -4.44 11.14 13.48
C TYR A 288 -2.99 11.54 13.20
N VAL A 289 -2.51 11.36 11.96
CA VAL A 289 -1.14 11.74 11.58
C VAL A 289 -0.92 13.25 11.66
N THR A 290 -1.91 14.05 11.25
CA THR A 290 -1.77 15.51 11.18
C THR A 290 -2.18 16.24 12.45
N SER A 291 -2.90 15.59 13.38
CA SER A 291 -3.40 16.23 14.59
C SER A 291 -2.46 16.07 15.79
N ASN A 292 -2.06 17.20 16.38
CA ASN A 292 -1.21 17.22 17.60
C ASN A 292 0.08 16.39 17.46
N ASN A 293 0.63 16.28 16.27
CA ASN A 293 1.88 15.60 16.02
C ASN A 293 3.03 16.48 16.57
N PRO A 294 4.00 15.91 17.29
CA PRO A 294 5.16 16.66 17.78
C PRO A 294 6.10 17.11 16.64
N TYR A 295 5.98 16.52 15.46
CA TYR A 295 6.75 16.85 14.26
C TYR A 295 5.87 17.46 13.17
N ALA A 296 6.49 18.13 12.21
CA ALA A 296 5.84 18.47 10.94
C ALA A 296 5.29 17.19 10.30
N SER A 297 4.02 17.19 9.93
CA SER A 297 3.35 15.99 9.41
C SER A 297 2.38 16.34 8.30
N MET A 298 2.15 15.38 7.38
CA MET A 298 1.28 15.58 6.23
C MET A 298 0.45 14.34 5.94
N ALA A 299 -0.73 14.54 5.36
CA ALA A 299 -1.59 13.50 4.83
C ALA A 299 -1.85 13.76 3.34
N PHE A 300 -1.68 12.72 2.52
CA PHE A 300 -1.92 12.73 1.09
C PHE A 300 -3.09 11.81 0.76
N MET A 301 -4.00 12.28 -0.11
CA MET A 301 -5.18 11.53 -0.48
C MET A 301 -5.29 11.41 -2.00
N LEU A 302 -5.24 10.16 -2.50
CA LEU A 302 -5.41 9.89 -3.92
C LEU A 302 -6.85 10.15 -4.33
N CYS A 303 -7.00 10.89 -5.41
CA CYS A 303 -8.27 11.17 -6.06
C CYS A 303 -8.30 10.38 -7.37
N CYS A 304 -9.07 9.30 -7.43
CA CYS A 304 -9.18 8.45 -8.62
C CYS A 304 -10.06 9.12 -9.68
N ASP A 305 -9.52 10.15 -10.34
CA ASP A 305 -10.18 10.99 -11.33
C ASP A 305 -9.82 10.65 -12.80
N ASP A 306 -8.93 9.68 -13.00
CA ASP A 306 -8.57 9.22 -14.35
C ASP A 306 -9.56 8.17 -14.87
N THR A 307 -10.39 8.57 -15.80
CA THR A 307 -11.37 7.67 -16.45
C THR A 307 -10.84 7.01 -17.73
N VAL A 308 -9.62 7.33 -18.13
CA VAL A 308 -8.98 6.83 -19.36
C VAL A 308 -8.00 5.69 -19.06
N ARG A 309 -7.10 5.92 -18.12
CA ARG A 309 -6.04 4.96 -17.76
C ARG A 309 -6.43 4.09 -16.56
N GLU A 310 -7.44 4.54 -15.77
CA GLU A 310 -7.97 3.87 -14.59
C GLU A 310 -9.52 3.85 -14.66
N ASN A 311 -10.17 3.00 -13.84
CA ASN A 311 -11.62 3.02 -13.65
C ASN A 311 -12.02 4.12 -12.66
N GLY A 312 -11.61 5.35 -12.95
CA GLY A 312 -11.87 6.52 -12.12
C GLY A 312 -13.36 6.84 -11.97
N ASP A 313 -13.69 7.50 -10.87
CA ASP A 313 -15.01 8.02 -10.56
C ASP A 313 -14.89 9.52 -10.23
N GLU A 314 -15.24 10.37 -11.20
CA GLU A 314 -15.14 11.83 -11.04
C GLU A 314 -15.94 12.38 -9.86
N ALA A 315 -17.08 11.76 -9.52
CA ALA A 315 -17.89 12.19 -8.39
C ALA A 315 -17.25 11.86 -7.03
N LYS A 316 -16.67 10.67 -6.92
CA LYS A 316 -15.87 10.27 -5.73
C LYS A 316 -14.63 11.15 -5.62
N ALA A 317 -13.91 11.37 -6.73
CA ALA A 317 -12.73 12.22 -6.76
C ALA A 317 -13.05 13.65 -6.34
N ALA A 318 -14.09 14.28 -6.89
CA ALA A 318 -14.53 15.64 -6.51
C ALA A 318 -14.86 15.73 -5.02
N LYS A 319 -15.49 14.70 -4.45
CA LYS A 319 -15.73 14.63 -3.00
C LYS A 319 -14.43 14.57 -2.21
N MET A 320 -13.44 13.76 -2.66
CA MET A 320 -12.14 13.67 -1.98
C MET A 320 -11.36 14.99 -2.06
N PHE A 321 -11.34 15.67 -3.22
CA PHE A 321 -10.78 17.01 -3.33
C PHE A 321 -11.39 18.00 -2.32
N SER A 322 -12.72 17.98 -2.17
CA SER A 322 -13.40 18.83 -1.18
C SER A 322 -13.04 18.46 0.26
N LEU A 323 -12.84 17.18 0.57
CA LEU A 323 -12.37 16.75 1.89
C LEU A 323 -10.94 17.24 2.14
N CYS A 324 -10.05 17.10 1.16
CA CYS A 324 -8.68 17.61 1.26
C CYS A 324 -8.66 19.11 1.57
N GLU A 325 -9.46 19.91 0.86
CA GLU A 325 -9.59 21.36 1.13
C GLU A 325 -10.08 21.64 2.56
N ASN A 326 -11.08 20.90 3.04
CA ASN A 326 -11.67 21.10 4.35
C ASN A 326 -10.77 20.70 5.51
N PHE A 327 -9.95 19.65 5.34
CA PHE A 327 -9.09 19.08 6.38
C PHE A 327 -7.62 19.46 6.24
N GLY A 328 -7.23 20.15 5.17
CA GLY A 328 -5.83 20.50 4.91
C GLY A 328 -4.97 19.33 4.47
N TRP A 329 -5.57 18.27 3.91
CA TRP A 329 -4.83 17.18 3.30
C TRP A 329 -4.39 17.55 1.88
N VAL A 330 -3.36 16.91 1.39
CA VAL A 330 -2.83 17.13 0.04
C VAL A 330 -3.50 16.17 -0.94
N PRO A 331 -4.28 16.65 -1.91
CA PRO A 331 -4.86 15.79 -2.92
C PRO A 331 -3.80 15.35 -3.95
N ILE A 332 -3.92 14.15 -4.45
CA ILE A 332 -3.16 13.61 -5.59
C ILE A 332 -4.15 13.25 -6.69
N SER A 333 -4.06 13.91 -7.85
CA SER A 333 -4.84 13.61 -9.04
C SER A 333 -4.15 12.51 -9.84
N MET A 334 -4.78 11.34 -10.00
CA MET A 334 -4.21 10.30 -10.86
C MET A 334 -4.12 10.75 -12.32
N ARG A 335 -5.06 11.60 -12.77
CA ARG A 335 -5.14 12.11 -14.13
C ARG A 335 -4.07 13.16 -14.42
N ASP A 336 -3.91 14.12 -13.52
CA ASP A 336 -3.14 15.34 -13.80
C ASP A 336 -1.73 15.29 -13.19
N ASP A 337 -1.54 14.59 -12.05
CA ASP A 337 -0.24 14.53 -11.37
C ASP A 337 0.67 13.41 -11.87
N TRP A 338 0.15 12.41 -12.61
CA TRP A 338 0.92 11.25 -13.03
C TRP A 338 1.09 11.14 -14.54
N THR A 339 2.29 10.83 -15.00
CA THR A 339 2.60 10.59 -16.42
C THR A 339 2.12 9.21 -16.88
N THR A 340 2.07 8.23 -15.98
CA THR A 340 1.57 6.87 -16.19
C THR A 340 0.97 6.33 -14.89
N ILE A 341 0.14 5.29 -14.95
CA ILE A 341 -0.36 4.57 -13.75
C ILE A 341 0.33 3.22 -13.64
N TYR A 342 0.25 2.38 -14.68
CA TYR A 342 0.71 0.99 -14.68
C TYR A 342 1.89 0.74 -15.65
N GLY A 343 2.37 1.79 -16.35
CA GLY A 343 3.43 1.68 -17.34
C GLY A 343 2.94 1.38 -18.76
N ASP A 344 3.90 1.30 -19.67
CA ASP A 344 3.63 1.01 -21.08
C ASP A 344 3.15 -0.42 -21.27
N GLY A 345 2.14 -0.60 -22.11
CA GLY A 345 1.60 -1.92 -22.46
C GLY A 345 0.40 -2.37 -21.62
N VAL A 346 0.00 -1.62 -20.60
CA VAL A 346 -1.26 -1.82 -19.88
C VAL A 346 -2.31 -0.86 -20.45
N MET A 347 -3.44 -1.40 -20.86
CA MET A 347 -4.55 -0.62 -21.43
C MET A 347 -5.85 -0.99 -20.74
N LYS A 348 -6.59 0.01 -20.30
CA LYS A 348 -7.98 -0.15 -19.88
C LYS A 348 -8.85 -0.57 -21.06
N LYS A 349 -9.75 -1.54 -20.84
CA LYS A 349 -10.71 -2.05 -21.85
C LYS A 349 -11.92 -1.15 -22.00
#